data_1032e71c03b289f1861b410e6949767d
#
_entry.id   1032e71c03b289f1861b410e6949767d
#
_cell.length_a   1.000
_cell.length_b   1.000
_cell.length_c   1.000
_cell.angle_alpha   90.00
_cell.angle_beta   90.00
_cell.angle_gamma   90.00
#
_symmetry.space_group_name_H-M   'P 1'
#
loop_
_entity.id
_entity.type
_entity.pdbx_description
1 polymer ?
#
loop_
_entity_poly.entity_id
_entity_poly.type
_entity_poly.pdbx_seq_one_letter_code
_entity_poly.pdbx_strand_id
1 'polypeptide(L)'
;QAFTGDASALVSFDPPVNLRTAQISEYIIKNIKTGVEKKSLTSPVLITGLKNGASYTFSVVAKNTLGVSDAVTTKAVIPQAGWKSTVLDTAADGKSVASTTFNGQPAIAYTDTKSGDLKLATFNGKVWKKVTVDGAGGSSGRTTDTISGAISMCVNGSGVKQTLHIFYSDSTEK
;
A
#
# COMPACT_ATOMS: atom_id res chain seq x y z
N GLN A 1 14.31 19.22 -0.68
CA GLN A 1 13.99 17.86 -1.12
C GLN A 1 12.48 17.69 -1.26
N ALA A 2 12.02 16.67 -1.97
CA ALA A 2 10.62 16.30 -2.01
C ALA A 2 10.47 14.77 -1.82
N PHE A 3 9.41 14.35 -1.12
CA PHE A 3 9.10 12.95 -0.81
C PHE A 3 7.71 12.61 -1.33
N THR A 4 7.53 11.39 -1.80
CA THR A 4 6.26 10.91 -2.36
C THR A 4 5.23 10.59 -1.28
N GLY A 5 3.94 10.88 -1.56
CA GLY A 5 2.79 10.43 -0.79
C GLY A 5 1.65 10.03 -1.70
N ASP A 6 0.53 9.55 -1.14
CA ASP A 6 -0.69 9.25 -1.91
C ASP A 6 -1.33 10.57 -2.35
N ALA A 7 -1.45 10.76 -3.67
CA ALA A 7 -1.92 11.99 -4.31
C ALA A 7 -1.27 13.26 -3.73
N SER A 8 -0.03 13.15 -3.23
CA SER A 8 0.64 14.22 -2.48
C SER A 8 2.16 14.15 -2.58
N ALA A 9 2.82 15.25 -2.19
CA ALA A 9 4.25 15.31 -1.99
C ALA A 9 4.56 16.15 -0.75
N LEU A 10 5.54 15.73 0.06
CA LEU A 10 6.06 16.49 1.18
C LEU A 10 7.34 17.21 0.72
N VAL A 11 7.31 18.53 0.64
CA VAL A 11 8.45 19.36 0.22
C VAL A 11 9.17 19.88 1.45
N SER A 12 10.42 19.47 1.62
CA SER A 12 11.30 19.87 2.72
C SER A 12 12.43 20.76 2.22
N PHE A 13 12.72 21.82 2.94
CA PHE A 13 13.78 22.77 2.66
C PHE A 13 14.32 23.36 3.96
N ASP A 14 15.57 23.79 3.93
CA ASP A 14 16.21 24.47 5.06
C ASP A 14 16.06 25.99 4.90
N PRO A 15 15.93 26.73 6.02
CA PRO A 15 15.96 28.19 5.97
C PRO A 15 17.29 28.68 5.38
N PRO A 16 17.29 29.81 4.65
CA PRO A 16 18.56 30.40 4.20
C PRO A 16 19.44 30.81 5.36
N VAL A 17 20.74 30.50 5.26
CA VAL A 17 21.73 30.74 6.32
C VAL A 17 22.04 32.24 6.54
N ASN A 18 21.72 33.09 5.54
CA ASN A 18 22.03 34.53 5.59
C ASN A 18 20.75 35.35 5.41
N LEU A 19 20.18 35.80 6.51
CA LEU A 19 18.94 36.57 6.54
C LEU A 19 19.10 38.07 6.28
N ARG A 20 20.32 38.57 6.07
CA ARG A 20 20.63 40.00 5.86
C ARG A 20 19.75 40.94 6.66
N THR A 21 19.56 40.66 7.95
CA THR A 21 18.77 41.46 8.92
C THR A 21 17.25 41.47 8.74
N ALA A 22 16.69 40.88 7.67
CA ALA A 22 15.25 40.82 7.46
C ALA A 22 14.72 39.39 7.66
N GLN A 23 13.76 39.24 8.57
CA GLN A 23 13.11 37.94 8.80
C GLN A 23 12.30 37.49 7.59
N ILE A 24 12.25 36.17 7.36
CA ILE A 24 11.42 35.57 6.30
C ILE A 24 9.95 35.76 6.67
N SER A 25 9.19 36.33 5.74
CA SER A 25 7.75 36.55 5.89
C SER A 25 6.93 35.38 5.36
N GLU A 26 7.43 34.68 4.33
CA GLU A 26 6.78 33.49 3.77
C GLU A 26 7.75 32.69 2.88
N TYR A 27 7.49 31.39 2.73
CA TYR A 27 8.02 30.55 1.68
C TYR A 27 6.94 30.32 0.65
N ILE A 28 7.30 30.35 -0.64
CA ILE A 28 6.40 30.06 -1.75
C ILE A 28 6.90 28.81 -2.46
N ILE A 29 6.09 27.78 -2.41
CA ILE A 29 6.35 26.48 -3.06
C ILE A 29 5.49 26.42 -4.31
N LYS A 30 6.12 26.37 -5.49
CA LYS A 30 5.43 26.32 -6.78
C LYS A 30 5.60 24.95 -7.43
N ASN A 31 4.49 24.35 -7.80
CA ASN A 31 4.50 23.18 -8.69
C ASN A 31 4.85 23.66 -10.10
N ILE A 32 6.02 23.28 -10.61
CA ILE A 32 6.54 23.77 -11.91
C ILE A 32 5.63 23.31 -13.06
N LYS A 33 5.05 22.11 -12.96
CA LYS A 33 4.20 21.55 -14.00
C LYS A 33 2.82 22.25 -14.12
N THR A 34 2.23 22.59 -12.98
CA THR A 34 0.86 23.16 -12.95
C THR A 34 0.81 24.65 -12.71
N GLY A 35 1.91 25.24 -12.25
CA GLY A 35 1.98 26.64 -11.85
C GLY A 35 1.33 26.95 -10.50
N VAL A 36 0.69 25.96 -9.85
CA VAL A 36 0.01 26.16 -8.57
C VAL A 36 1.03 26.43 -7.47
N GLU A 37 0.76 27.45 -6.68
CA GLU A 37 1.61 27.89 -5.57
C GLU A 37 0.97 27.58 -4.22
N LYS A 38 1.79 27.21 -3.25
CA LYS A 38 1.42 27.10 -1.85
C LYS A 38 2.38 27.92 -0.99
N LYS A 39 1.82 28.71 -0.07
CA LYS A 39 2.58 29.52 0.87
C LYS A 39 2.67 28.85 2.23
N SER A 40 3.79 29.01 2.93
CA SER A 40 4.03 28.48 4.27
C SER A 40 5.02 29.35 5.03
N LEU A 41 4.94 29.31 6.35
CA LEU A 41 5.95 29.90 7.26
C LEU A 41 7.00 28.87 7.69
N THR A 42 6.71 27.58 7.48
CA THR A 42 7.53 26.47 7.98
C THR A 42 7.81 25.42 6.92
N SER A 43 8.83 24.64 7.14
CA SER A 43 9.18 23.42 6.42
C SER A 43 9.05 22.23 7.38
N PRO A 44 8.59 21.05 6.91
CA PRO A 44 8.20 20.72 5.56
C PRO A 44 6.77 21.17 5.19
N VAL A 45 6.45 21.21 3.89
CA VAL A 45 5.13 21.60 3.37
C VAL A 45 4.51 20.45 2.60
N LEU A 46 3.31 20.03 3.00
CA LEU A 46 2.54 19.01 2.28
C LEU A 46 1.78 19.62 1.10
N ILE A 47 2.05 19.15 -0.10
CA ILE A 47 1.34 19.49 -1.33
C ILE A 47 0.37 18.35 -1.66
N THR A 48 -0.91 18.63 -1.77
CA THR A 48 -1.99 17.66 -2.03
C THR A 48 -2.62 17.88 -3.41
N GLY A 49 -3.51 16.96 -3.84
CA GLY A 49 -4.22 17.08 -5.12
C GLY A 49 -3.36 16.71 -6.32
N LEU A 50 -2.27 15.99 -6.12
CA LEU A 50 -1.43 15.49 -7.18
C LEU A 50 -2.01 14.19 -7.76
N LYS A 51 -1.73 13.93 -9.04
CA LYS A 51 -2.10 12.66 -9.68
C LYS A 51 -1.02 11.61 -9.42
N ASN A 52 -1.40 10.47 -8.85
CA ASN A 52 -0.51 9.32 -8.69
C ASN A 52 0.01 8.84 -10.05
N GLY A 53 1.29 8.45 -10.11
CA GLY A 53 1.97 8.03 -11.34
C GLY A 53 2.47 9.17 -12.22
N ALA A 54 2.13 10.43 -11.93
CA ALA A 54 2.64 11.59 -12.67
C ALA A 54 3.87 12.19 -11.98
N SER A 55 4.84 12.64 -12.78
CA SER A 55 6.06 13.28 -12.26
C SER A 55 5.82 14.77 -11.97
N TYR A 56 6.33 15.25 -10.82
CA TYR A 56 6.28 16.63 -10.37
C TYR A 56 7.63 17.12 -9.86
N THR A 57 7.89 18.38 -10.10
CA THR A 57 9.05 19.10 -9.58
C THR A 57 8.55 20.40 -8.96
N PHE A 58 9.13 20.78 -7.83
CA PHE A 58 8.74 21.99 -7.11
C PHE A 58 9.91 22.97 -7.06
N SER A 59 9.61 24.25 -7.17
CA SER A 59 10.53 25.32 -6.82
C SER A 59 10.12 25.94 -5.49
N VAL A 60 11.09 26.33 -4.69
CA VAL A 60 10.91 26.99 -3.39
C VAL A 60 11.66 28.30 -3.42
N VAL A 61 11.00 29.37 -3.02
CA VAL A 61 11.61 30.69 -2.80
C VAL A 61 11.25 31.17 -1.37
N ALA A 62 12.17 31.87 -0.74
CA ALA A 62 11.94 32.59 0.50
C ALA A 62 11.65 34.07 0.20
N LYS A 63 10.70 34.67 0.91
CA LYS A 63 10.34 36.08 0.76
C LYS A 63 10.50 36.81 2.09
N ASN A 64 10.98 38.02 2.02
CA ASN A 64 11.04 38.95 3.15
C ASN A 64 10.73 40.38 2.67
N THR A 65 10.88 41.39 3.54
CA THR A 65 10.63 42.80 3.20
C THR A 65 11.61 43.38 2.19
N LEU A 66 12.77 42.74 1.94
CA LEU A 66 13.77 43.17 0.99
C LEU A 66 13.62 42.56 -0.40
N GLY A 67 12.76 41.52 -0.55
CA GLY A 67 12.51 40.86 -1.80
C GLY A 67 12.32 39.33 -1.69
N VAL A 68 12.57 38.65 -2.79
CA VAL A 68 12.43 37.21 -2.97
C VAL A 68 13.80 36.61 -3.29
N SER A 69 14.11 35.45 -2.70
CA SER A 69 15.34 34.72 -2.98
C SER A 69 15.34 34.09 -4.38
N ASP A 70 16.52 33.65 -4.82
CA ASP A 70 16.61 32.71 -5.92
C ASP A 70 15.79 31.44 -5.63
N ALA A 71 15.25 30.85 -6.70
CA ALA A 71 14.46 29.64 -6.61
C ALA A 71 15.35 28.39 -6.49
N VAL A 72 15.09 27.55 -5.50
CA VAL A 72 15.70 26.22 -5.37
C VAL A 72 14.70 25.18 -5.84
N THR A 73 15.14 24.29 -6.73
CA THR A 73 14.30 23.27 -7.35
C THR A 73 14.55 21.89 -6.70
N THR A 74 13.48 21.13 -6.43
CA THR A 74 13.59 19.75 -5.94
C THR A 74 13.97 18.80 -7.08
N LYS A 75 14.44 17.60 -6.72
CA LYS A 75 14.38 16.46 -7.65
C LYS A 75 12.93 16.12 -7.95
N ALA A 76 12.69 15.46 -9.10
CA ALA A 76 11.35 15.00 -9.47
C ALA A 76 10.86 13.93 -8.51
N VAL A 77 9.57 13.98 -8.18
CA VAL A 77 8.86 12.95 -7.39
C VAL A 77 7.65 12.46 -8.15
N ILE A 78 7.30 11.20 -7.94
CA ILE A 78 6.13 10.56 -8.54
C ILE A 78 5.24 10.10 -7.39
N PRO A 79 4.14 10.81 -7.08
CA PRO A 79 3.17 10.37 -6.08
C PRO A 79 2.66 8.97 -6.40
N GLN A 80 2.45 8.16 -5.38
CA GLN A 80 1.98 6.79 -5.52
C GLN A 80 0.81 6.57 -4.56
N ALA A 81 -0.16 5.76 -5.00
CA ALA A 81 -1.26 5.37 -4.13
C ALA A 81 -0.71 4.64 -2.89
N GLY A 82 -1.20 5.03 -1.74
CA GLY A 82 -0.89 4.34 -0.49
C GLY A 82 -1.46 2.93 -0.45
N TRP A 83 -1.01 2.14 0.51
CA TRP A 83 -1.57 0.83 0.77
C TRP A 83 -3.05 0.95 1.15
N LYS A 84 -3.90 0.15 0.49
CA LYS A 84 -5.30 -0.03 0.88
C LYS A 84 -5.43 -1.36 1.59
N SER A 85 -5.93 -1.33 2.82
CA SER A 85 -6.29 -2.54 3.55
C SER A 85 -7.77 -2.86 3.31
N THR A 86 -8.07 -4.13 3.10
CA THR A 86 -9.44 -4.63 2.96
C THR A 86 -9.56 -5.89 3.82
N VAL A 87 -10.60 -5.95 4.63
CA VAL A 87 -10.92 -7.17 5.38
C VAL A 87 -11.50 -8.19 4.41
N LEU A 88 -10.77 -9.26 4.19
CA LEU A 88 -11.20 -10.34 3.30
C LEU A 88 -12.23 -11.24 3.98
N ASP A 89 -12.00 -11.56 5.23
CA ASP A 89 -12.89 -12.40 6.05
C ASP A 89 -12.77 -11.99 7.52
N THR A 90 -13.92 -11.76 8.17
CA THR A 90 -13.97 -11.40 9.61
C THR A 90 -13.84 -12.60 10.52
N ALA A 91 -13.92 -13.81 9.98
CA ALA A 91 -13.75 -15.06 10.71
C ALA A 91 -12.28 -15.52 10.76
N ALA A 92 -11.40 -14.94 9.94
CA ALA A 92 -9.98 -15.22 9.96
C ALA A 92 -9.28 -14.43 11.08
N ASP A 93 -8.41 -15.09 11.83
CA ASP A 93 -7.61 -14.46 12.91
C ASP A 93 -6.18 -14.09 12.47
N GLY A 94 -5.80 -14.45 11.25
CA GLY A 94 -4.47 -14.21 10.70
C GLY A 94 -3.34 -15.07 11.28
N LYS A 95 -3.63 -16.03 12.15
CA LYS A 95 -2.60 -16.90 12.77
C LYS A 95 -2.03 -17.91 11.78
N SER A 96 -2.91 -18.51 10.97
CA SER A 96 -2.52 -19.47 9.95
C SER A 96 -2.99 -18.94 8.60
N VAL A 97 -2.04 -18.39 7.82
CA VAL A 97 -2.30 -17.82 6.51
C VAL A 97 -1.12 -18.09 5.58
N ALA A 98 -1.42 -18.44 4.34
CA ALA A 98 -0.45 -18.52 3.26
C ALA A 98 -1.00 -17.82 2.03
N SER A 99 -0.12 -17.27 1.20
CA SER A 99 -0.50 -16.61 -0.03
C SER A 99 0.44 -16.99 -1.18
N THR A 100 -0.11 -16.97 -2.39
CA THR A 100 0.65 -17.20 -3.62
C THR A 100 -0.02 -16.48 -4.79
N THR A 101 0.64 -16.49 -5.94
CA THR A 101 0.02 -16.05 -7.21
C THR A 101 -0.47 -17.27 -7.97
N PHE A 102 -1.77 -17.30 -8.29
CA PHE A 102 -2.42 -18.37 -9.04
C PHE A 102 -3.16 -17.78 -10.24
N ASN A 103 -2.87 -18.25 -11.44
CA ASN A 103 -3.37 -17.70 -12.70
C ASN A 103 -3.14 -16.16 -12.83
N GLY A 104 -1.97 -15.69 -12.38
CA GLY A 104 -1.61 -14.27 -12.41
C GLY A 104 -2.34 -13.38 -11.40
N GLN A 105 -3.12 -13.97 -10.48
CA GLN A 105 -3.91 -13.27 -9.48
C GLN A 105 -3.58 -13.78 -8.06
N PRO A 106 -3.77 -12.97 -7.01
CA PRO A 106 -3.52 -13.41 -5.65
C PRO A 106 -4.49 -14.50 -5.21
N ALA A 107 -3.96 -15.50 -4.49
CA ALA A 107 -4.70 -16.54 -3.78
C ALA A 107 -4.21 -16.61 -2.33
N ILE A 108 -5.12 -16.76 -1.40
CA ILE A 108 -4.85 -16.76 0.06
C ILE A 108 -5.58 -17.95 0.69
N ALA A 109 -4.85 -18.83 1.36
CA ALA A 109 -5.41 -19.86 2.23
C ALA A 109 -5.30 -19.42 3.69
N TYR A 110 -6.33 -19.66 4.48
CA TYR A 110 -6.41 -19.24 5.88
C TYR A 110 -7.36 -20.13 6.69
N THR A 111 -7.20 -20.11 7.99
CA THR A 111 -8.12 -20.81 8.91
C THR A 111 -9.25 -19.88 9.34
N ASP A 112 -10.47 -20.38 9.29
CA ASP A 112 -11.64 -19.79 9.94
C ASP A 112 -11.64 -20.20 11.40
N THR A 113 -11.45 -19.24 12.31
CA THR A 113 -11.32 -19.54 13.75
C THR A 113 -12.62 -19.92 14.46
N LYS A 114 -13.76 -19.68 13.83
CA LYS A 114 -15.06 -20.04 14.39
C LYS A 114 -15.44 -21.49 14.11
N SER A 115 -15.17 -21.94 12.87
CA SER A 115 -15.48 -23.30 12.43
C SER A 115 -14.27 -24.24 12.45
N GLY A 116 -13.06 -23.72 12.50
CA GLY A 116 -11.82 -24.49 12.34
C GLY A 116 -11.49 -24.86 10.90
N ASP A 117 -12.31 -24.41 9.95
CA ASP A 117 -12.18 -24.79 8.53
C ASP A 117 -10.97 -24.17 7.85
N LEU A 118 -10.41 -24.89 6.89
CA LEU A 118 -9.48 -24.35 5.91
C LEU A 118 -10.25 -23.68 4.77
N LYS A 119 -10.02 -22.40 4.58
CA LYS A 119 -10.61 -21.61 3.49
C LYS A 119 -9.57 -21.15 2.48
N LEU A 120 -10.03 -21.06 1.24
CA LEU A 120 -9.26 -20.49 0.14
C LEU A 120 -10.03 -19.30 -0.45
N ALA A 121 -9.36 -18.17 -0.53
CA ALA A 121 -9.82 -17.00 -1.27
C ALA A 121 -8.98 -16.81 -2.52
N THR A 122 -9.62 -16.68 -3.68
CA THR A 122 -8.98 -16.38 -4.97
C THR A 122 -9.55 -15.11 -5.55
N PHE A 123 -8.70 -14.25 -6.10
CA PHE A 123 -9.10 -13.02 -6.76
C PHE A 123 -9.20 -13.26 -8.26
N ASN A 124 -10.23 -12.73 -8.91
CA ASN A 124 -10.43 -12.87 -10.37
C ASN A 124 -10.15 -11.55 -11.14
N GLY A 125 -9.46 -10.60 -10.52
CA GLY A 125 -9.23 -9.26 -11.07
C GLY A 125 -10.31 -8.24 -10.70
N LYS A 126 -11.46 -8.69 -10.14
CA LYS A 126 -12.58 -7.81 -9.74
C LYS A 126 -13.07 -8.09 -8.32
N VAL A 127 -13.28 -9.36 -8.00
CA VAL A 127 -13.83 -9.78 -6.71
C VAL A 127 -13.06 -10.98 -6.16
N TRP A 128 -13.09 -11.11 -4.83
CA TRP A 128 -12.61 -12.30 -4.14
C TRP A 128 -13.70 -13.36 -4.08
N LYS A 129 -13.38 -14.58 -4.52
CA LYS A 129 -14.21 -15.77 -4.32
C LYS A 129 -13.64 -16.57 -3.16
N LYS A 130 -14.47 -16.91 -2.16
CA LYS A 130 -14.11 -17.72 -1.01
C LYS A 130 -14.75 -19.11 -1.13
N VAL A 131 -14.00 -20.13 -0.79
CA VAL A 131 -14.47 -21.52 -0.71
C VAL A 131 -13.89 -22.19 0.52
N THR A 132 -14.64 -23.12 1.13
CA THR A 132 -14.11 -24.02 2.13
C THR A 132 -13.38 -25.15 1.41
N VAL A 133 -12.13 -25.37 1.74
CA VAL A 133 -11.29 -26.43 1.18
C VAL A 133 -11.45 -27.69 2.00
N ASP A 134 -11.33 -27.56 3.32
CA ASP A 134 -11.52 -28.63 4.29
C ASP A 134 -12.33 -28.11 5.46
N GLY A 135 -13.25 -28.94 5.98
CA GLY A 135 -14.24 -28.56 6.97
C GLY A 135 -15.68 -28.74 6.47
N ALA A 136 -16.65 -28.19 7.21
CA ALA A 136 -18.08 -28.32 6.92
C ALA A 136 -18.46 -27.74 5.55
N GLY A 137 -18.89 -28.59 4.63
CA GLY A 137 -19.23 -28.22 3.24
C GLY A 137 -18.03 -27.98 2.36
N GLY A 138 -16.84 -28.35 2.77
CA GLY A 138 -15.61 -28.27 1.99
C GLY A 138 -15.49 -29.36 0.92
N SER A 139 -14.55 -29.20 0.01
CA SER A 139 -14.30 -30.16 -1.08
C SER A 139 -13.75 -31.50 -0.58
N SER A 140 -13.15 -31.54 0.59
CA SER A 140 -12.70 -32.79 1.24
C SER A 140 -13.82 -33.58 1.90
N GLY A 141 -15.01 -32.99 2.10
CA GLY A 141 -16.20 -33.63 2.68
C GLY A 141 -16.12 -33.85 4.18
N ARG A 142 -15.12 -33.32 4.88
CA ARG A 142 -14.96 -33.43 6.34
C ARG A 142 -15.80 -32.39 7.06
N THR A 143 -16.35 -32.75 8.21
CA THR A 143 -17.35 -31.92 8.91
C THR A 143 -16.94 -31.46 10.30
N THR A 144 -15.85 -32.00 10.87
CA THR A 144 -15.49 -31.82 12.28
C THR A 144 -14.04 -31.46 12.53
N ASP A 145 -13.28 -31.15 11.48
CA ASP A 145 -11.85 -31.00 11.60
C ASP A 145 -11.45 -29.59 12.02
N THR A 146 -10.46 -29.50 12.88
CA THR A 146 -9.85 -28.23 13.25
C THR A 146 -8.46 -28.14 12.64
N ILE A 147 -8.32 -27.23 11.69
CA ILE A 147 -7.03 -26.94 11.10
C ILE A 147 -6.17 -26.20 12.11
N SER A 148 -5.06 -26.82 12.49
CA SER A 148 -4.09 -26.25 13.42
C SER A 148 -2.71 -26.21 12.78
N GLY A 149 -1.92 -25.20 13.15
CA GLY A 149 -0.55 -25.08 12.67
C GLY A 149 -0.39 -24.29 11.38
N ALA A 150 0.75 -24.48 10.72
CA ALA A 150 1.13 -23.70 9.55
C ALA A 150 0.41 -24.16 8.28
N ILE A 151 0.01 -23.18 7.47
CA ILE A 151 -0.48 -23.42 6.11
C ILE A 151 0.66 -23.04 5.15
N SER A 152 0.87 -23.83 4.11
CA SER A 152 1.78 -23.52 3.01
C SER A 152 1.08 -23.70 1.68
N MET A 153 1.46 -22.90 0.69
CA MET A 153 0.89 -22.96 -0.65
C MET A 153 1.98 -22.98 -1.71
N CYS A 154 1.80 -23.77 -2.73
CA CYS A 154 2.60 -23.67 -3.95
C CYS A 154 1.72 -23.85 -5.20
N VAL A 155 2.25 -23.41 -6.34
CA VAL A 155 1.61 -23.54 -7.65
C VAL A 155 2.52 -24.35 -8.55
N ASN A 156 1.95 -25.37 -9.18
CA ASN A 156 2.64 -26.14 -10.21
C ASN A 156 2.00 -25.85 -11.58
N GLY A 157 2.82 -25.90 -12.63
CA GLY A 157 2.40 -25.60 -14.00
C GLY A 157 2.57 -24.13 -14.39
N SER A 158 2.18 -23.78 -15.61
CA SER A 158 2.28 -22.44 -16.16
C SER A 158 1.09 -22.09 -17.04
N GLY A 159 0.84 -20.78 -17.21
CA GLY A 159 -0.28 -20.27 -17.99
C GLY A 159 -1.63 -20.72 -17.42
N VAL A 160 -2.50 -21.24 -18.28
CA VAL A 160 -3.85 -21.70 -17.90
C VAL A 160 -3.89 -23.12 -17.30
N LYS A 161 -2.77 -23.82 -17.28
CA LYS A 161 -2.64 -25.18 -16.72
C LYS A 161 -1.90 -25.14 -15.38
N GLN A 162 -2.38 -24.33 -14.45
CA GLN A 162 -1.85 -24.27 -13.10
C GLN A 162 -2.67 -25.11 -12.14
N THR A 163 -1.99 -25.79 -11.20
CA THR A 163 -2.60 -26.46 -10.07
C THR A 163 -2.10 -25.80 -8.78
N LEU A 164 -3.03 -25.43 -7.92
CA LEU A 164 -2.76 -24.87 -6.62
C LEU A 164 -2.74 -26.01 -5.59
N HIS A 165 -1.63 -26.13 -4.87
CA HIS A 165 -1.45 -27.08 -3.78
C HIS A 165 -1.46 -26.33 -2.45
N ILE A 166 -2.19 -26.84 -1.47
CA ILE A 166 -2.26 -26.30 -0.12
C ILE A 166 -1.83 -27.42 0.84
N PHE A 167 -0.84 -27.16 1.66
CA PHE A 167 -0.34 -28.06 2.69
C PHE A 167 -0.71 -27.48 4.05
N TYR A 168 -1.27 -28.29 4.91
CA TYR A 168 -1.74 -27.91 6.24
C TYR A 168 -1.69 -29.11 7.18
N SER A 169 -1.81 -28.87 8.48
CA SER A 169 -1.97 -29.91 9.46
C SER A 169 -3.39 -29.91 10.04
N ASP A 170 -3.94 -31.10 10.17
CA ASP A 170 -5.20 -31.37 10.84
C ASP A 170 -4.89 -31.93 12.22
N SER A 171 -5.50 -31.37 13.28
CA SER A 171 -5.26 -31.80 14.65
C SER A 171 -6.19 -32.93 15.12
N THR A 172 -7.16 -33.31 14.31
CA THR A 172 -8.16 -34.31 14.67
C THR A 172 -7.80 -35.74 14.26
N GLU A 173 -6.88 -35.88 13.29
CA GLU A 173 -6.33 -37.20 12.92
C GLU A 173 -4.93 -37.38 13.53
N LYS A 174 -4.84 -38.34 14.46
CA LYS A 174 -3.58 -38.90 14.96
C LYS A 174 -3.33 -40.25 14.31
#